data_bd42b48a9a1aea513a7334b6dceb971c
#
_entry.id   bd42b48a9a1aea513a7334b6dceb971c
#
_cell.length_a   1.000
_cell.length_b   1.000
_cell.length_c   1.000
_cell.angle_alpha   90.00
_cell.angle_beta   90.00
_cell.angle_gamma   90.00
#
_symmetry.space_group_name_H-M   'P 1'
#
loop_
_entity.id
_entity.type
_entity.pdbx_description
1 polymer ?
#
loop_
_entity_poly.entity_id
_entity_poly.type
_entity_poly.pdbx_seq_one_letter_code
_entity_poly.pdbx_strand_id
1 'polypeptide(L)'
;LLLNVFFAGALMAMPARLVSDSGKHVVIRPLVYVTEADARAYTQESALPVIGCCCPACGDLSLQRQRIKRLIMELEREHPQVKASMLKALTNVKPRHLLDRRLHGDAAAAPPEGAAPPEVPFSQLLALRTR
;
A
#
# COMPACT_ATOMS: atom_id res chain seq x y z
N LEU A 1 -0.03 -0.82 -0.17
CA LEU A 1 0.16 0.62 -0.18
C LEU A 1 0.86 1.10 1.10
N LEU A 2 0.18 1.19 2.26
CA LEU A 2 0.70 1.84 3.47
C LEU A 2 2.03 1.24 3.98
N LEU A 3 2.24 -0.06 3.90
CA LEU A 3 3.53 -0.66 4.23
C LEU A 3 4.66 -0.09 3.37
N ASN A 4 4.42 0.08 2.07
CA ASN A 4 5.43 0.66 1.18
C ASN A 4 5.66 2.14 1.46
N VAL A 5 4.58 2.89 1.72
CA VAL A 5 4.68 4.32 2.05
C VAL A 5 5.47 4.54 3.36
N PHE A 6 5.15 3.79 4.42
CA PHE A 6 5.72 4.05 5.75
C PHE A 6 7.10 3.41 5.98
N PHE A 7 7.38 2.29 5.31
CA PHE A 7 8.58 1.49 5.62
C PHE A 7 9.53 1.30 4.44
N ALA A 8 9.07 1.55 3.20
CA ALA A 8 9.91 1.43 2.00
C ALA A 8 10.07 2.75 1.24
N GLY A 9 9.41 3.84 1.68
CA GLY A 9 9.48 5.13 1.00
C GLY A 9 8.94 5.11 -0.44
N ALA A 10 8.06 4.16 -0.77
CA ALA A 10 7.57 3.95 -2.12
C ALA A 10 6.04 4.08 -2.18
N LEU A 11 5.56 4.91 -3.10
CA LEU A 11 4.13 5.04 -3.38
C LEU A 11 3.70 3.96 -4.37
N MET A 12 3.59 2.73 -3.89
CA MET A 12 3.20 1.59 -4.72
C MET A 12 2.27 0.64 -3.99
N ALA A 13 1.41 -0.02 -4.75
CA ALA A 13 0.53 -1.08 -4.29
C ALA A 13 0.65 -2.27 -5.24
N MET A 14 0.07 -3.39 -4.83
CA MET A 14 0.01 -4.58 -5.68
C MET A 14 -0.95 -4.32 -6.85
N PRO A 15 -0.51 -4.38 -8.12
CA PRO A 15 -1.38 -4.09 -9.25
C PRO A 15 -2.44 -5.18 -9.46
N ALA A 16 -3.60 -4.80 -10.00
CA ALA A 16 -4.66 -5.75 -10.34
C ALA A 16 -4.26 -6.70 -11.48
N ARG A 17 -3.38 -6.23 -12.38
CA ARG A 17 -2.79 -7.01 -13.48
C ARG A 17 -1.29 -6.74 -13.53
N LEU A 18 -0.51 -7.78 -13.62
CA LEU A 18 0.94 -7.72 -13.71
C LEU A 18 1.44 -8.73 -14.74
N VAL A 19 2.33 -8.29 -15.61
CA VAL A 19 3.11 -9.20 -16.46
C VAL A 19 4.36 -9.60 -15.67
N SER A 20 4.70 -10.87 -15.61
CA SER A 20 5.93 -11.34 -14.94
C SER A 20 7.18 -10.75 -15.62
N ASP A 21 8.28 -10.65 -14.89
CA ASP A 21 9.54 -10.10 -15.40
C ASP A 21 10.05 -10.84 -16.64
N SER A 22 9.76 -12.15 -16.71
CA SER A 22 10.07 -12.99 -17.89
C SER A 22 9.14 -12.76 -19.10
N GLY A 23 8.07 -11.96 -18.93
CA GLY A 23 7.02 -11.76 -19.94
C GLY A 23 6.10 -12.96 -20.21
N LYS A 24 6.40 -14.12 -19.60
CA LYS A 24 5.70 -15.39 -19.90
C LYS A 24 4.33 -15.55 -19.26
N HIS A 25 4.09 -14.84 -18.14
CA HIS A 25 2.88 -15.01 -17.36
C HIS A 25 2.21 -13.67 -17.11
N VAL A 26 0.88 -13.69 -17.17
CA VAL A 26 0.04 -12.57 -16.74
C VAL A 26 -0.66 -12.96 -15.45
N VAL A 27 -0.34 -12.26 -14.38
CA VAL A 27 -0.98 -12.42 -13.07
C VAL A 27 -2.14 -11.44 -12.98
N ILE A 28 -3.32 -11.92 -12.65
CA ILE A 28 -4.50 -11.09 -12.37
C ILE A 28 -4.96 -11.27 -10.93
N ARG A 29 -5.59 -10.26 -10.37
CA ARG A 29 -6.15 -10.27 -9.01
C ARG A 29 -7.63 -9.87 -9.06
N PRO A 30 -8.53 -10.79 -9.40
CA PRO A 30 -9.94 -10.49 -9.61
C PRO A 30 -10.63 -9.99 -8.33
N LEU A 31 -10.13 -10.37 -7.14
CA LEU A 31 -10.69 -9.98 -5.84
C LEU A 31 -10.12 -8.67 -5.28
N VAL A 32 -9.45 -7.85 -6.11
CA VAL A 32 -8.79 -6.61 -5.64
C VAL A 32 -9.75 -5.59 -5.02
N TYR A 33 -11.02 -5.64 -5.39
CA TYR A 33 -12.08 -4.75 -4.87
C TYR A 33 -12.94 -5.40 -3.77
N VAL A 34 -12.72 -6.68 -3.47
CA VAL A 34 -13.46 -7.41 -2.43
C VAL A 34 -12.85 -7.10 -1.07
N THR A 35 -13.68 -6.73 -0.10
CA THR A 35 -13.20 -6.48 1.27
C THR A 35 -12.93 -7.80 1.99
N GLU A 36 -12.08 -7.77 3.03
CA GLU A 36 -11.85 -8.94 3.90
C GLU A 36 -13.17 -9.39 4.57
N ALA A 37 -14.05 -8.44 4.89
CA ALA A 37 -15.35 -8.73 5.50
C ALA A 37 -16.26 -9.50 4.54
N ASP A 38 -16.39 -9.04 3.29
CA ASP A 38 -17.20 -9.70 2.27
C ASP A 38 -16.67 -11.10 1.94
N ALA A 39 -15.35 -11.24 1.81
CA ALA A 39 -14.73 -12.54 1.56
C ALA A 39 -15.00 -13.52 2.72
N ARG A 40 -14.97 -13.03 3.96
CA ARG A 40 -15.25 -13.83 5.15
C ARG A 40 -16.73 -14.24 5.21
N ALA A 41 -17.66 -13.30 4.97
CA ALA A 41 -19.09 -13.59 4.91
C ALA A 41 -19.38 -14.65 3.86
N TYR A 42 -18.86 -14.48 2.65
CA TYR A 42 -19.03 -15.44 1.57
C TYR A 42 -18.53 -16.85 1.92
N THR A 43 -17.34 -16.95 2.55
CA THR A 43 -16.80 -18.28 2.94
C THR A 43 -17.65 -18.94 4.02
N GLN A 44 -18.23 -18.18 4.92
CA GLN A 44 -19.15 -18.71 5.96
C GLN A 44 -20.48 -19.16 5.37
N GLU A 45 -21.12 -18.34 4.54
CA GLU A 45 -22.39 -18.67 3.88
C GLU A 45 -22.25 -19.88 2.95
N SER A 46 -21.14 -19.97 2.22
CA SER A 46 -20.87 -21.06 1.29
C SER A 46 -20.31 -22.32 1.98
N ALA A 47 -20.16 -22.33 3.30
CA ALA A 47 -19.56 -23.41 4.09
C ALA A 47 -18.21 -23.90 3.52
N LEU A 48 -17.40 -22.99 2.99
CA LEU A 48 -16.10 -23.34 2.41
C LEU A 48 -15.12 -23.79 3.51
N PRO A 49 -14.31 -24.83 3.27
CA PRO A 49 -13.31 -25.27 4.22
C PRO A 49 -12.21 -24.20 4.34
N VAL A 50 -12.22 -23.43 5.43
CA VAL A 50 -11.18 -22.44 5.71
C VAL A 50 -10.16 -23.07 6.65
N ILE A 51 -8.92 -23.20 6.18
CA ILE A 51 -7.82 -23.64 7.03
C ILE A 51 -7.42 -22.48 7.95
N GLY A 52 -7.44 -22.72 9.27
CA GLY A 52 -6.94 -21.76 10.24
C GLY A 52 -5.48 -21.40 9.95
N CYS A 53 -5.13 -20.12 10.05
CA CYS A 53 -3.76 -19.70 9.84
C CYS A 53 -2.85 -20.24 10.95
N CYS A 54 -1.96 -21.17 10.60
CA CYS A 54 -0.90 -21.66 11.49
C CYS A 54 0.43 -20.90 11.33
N CYS A 55 0.43 -19.83 10.52
CA CYS A 55 1.61 -19.00 10.30
C CYS A 55 1.94 -18.20 11.56
N PRO A 56 3.17 -18.26 12.10
CA PRO A 56 3.59 -17.46 13.25
C PRO A 56 3.33 -15.96 13.08
N ALA A 57 3.39 -15.47 11.83
CA ALA A 57 3.15 -14.09 11.49
C ALA A 57 1.70 -13.61 11.69
N CYS A 58 0.72 -14.50 11.73
CA CYS A 58 -0.68 -14.10 11.86
C CYS A 58 -1.07 -13.66 13.28
N GLY A 59 -0.37 -14.18 14.30
CA GLY A 59 -0.60 -13.86 15.71
C GLY A 59 0.32 -12.78 16.27
N ASP A 60 1.40 -12.45 15.58
CA ASP A 60 2.39 -11.49 16.07
C ASP A 60 1.94 -10.04 15.85
N LEU A 61 1.51 -9.41 16.95
CA LEU A 61 1.08 -8.01 16.97
C LEU A 61 2.21 -7.00 16.73
N SER A 62 3.47 -7.43 16.82
CA SER A 62 4.64 -6.58 16.57
C SER A 62 4.88 -6.36 15.08
N LEU A 63 4.36 -7.23 14.23
CA LEU A 63 4.54 -7.12 12.78
C LEU A 63 3.94 -5.84 12.21
N GLN A 64 4.66 -5.23 11.31
CA GLN A 64 4.25 -3.97 10.66
C GLN A 64 2.87 -4.08 9.99
N ARG A 65 2.54 -5.25 9.44
CA ARG A 65 1.21 -5.51 8.85
C ARG A 65 0.09 -5.40 9.88
N GLN A 66 0.28 -5.93 11.07
CA GLN A 66 -0.71 -5.86 12.15
C GLN A 66 -0.85 -4.43 12.71
N ARG A 67 0.25 -3.69 12.77
CA ARG A 67 0.23 -2.26 13.14
C ARG A 67 -0.59 -1.45 12.16
N ILE A 68 -0.35 -1.62 10.85
CA ILE A 68 -1.12 -0.95 9.80
C ILE A 68 -2.60 -1.34 9.85
N LYS A 69 -2.91 -2.63 10.07
CA LYS A 69 -4.30 -3.09 10.19
C LYS A 69 -5.02 -2.38 11.34
N ARG A 70 -4.39 -2.27 12.52
CA ARG A 70 -4.96 -1.54 13.66
C ARG A 70 -5.17 -0.05 13.35
N LEU A 71 -4.18 0.61 12.77
CA LEU A 71 -4.29 2.00 12.36
C LEU A 71 -5.48 2.25 11.42
N ILE A 72 -5.65 1.39 10.40
CA ILE A 72 -6.79 1.50 9.48
C ILE A 72 -8.12 1.28 10.22
N MET A 73 -8.18 0.33 11.17
CA MET A 73 -9.39 0.08 11.95
C MET A 73 -9.75 1.26 12.86
N GLU A 74 -8.77 1.92 13.45
CA GLU A 74 -8.98 3.15 14.24
C GLU A 74 -9.51 4.28 13.37
N LEU A 75 -8.87 4.55 12.24
CA LEU A 75 -9.32 5.56 11.29
C LEU A 75 -10.73 5.27 10.73
N GLU A 76 -11.07 4.02 10.53
CA GLU A 76 -12.39 3.63 10.02
C GLU A 76 -13.53 3.92 11.01
N ARG A 77 -13.23 3.94 12.32
CA ARG A 77 -14.23 4.34 13.34
C ARG A 77 -14.61 5.81 13.24
N GLU A 78 -13.64 6.67 12.90
CA GLU A 78 -13.85 8.10 12.72
C GLU A 78 -14.36 8.43 11.31
N HIS A 79 -13.83 7.71 10.31
CA HIS A 79 -14.09 7.91 8.89
C HIS A 79 -14.44 6.58 8.20
N PRO A 80 -15.70 6.14 8.20
CA PRO A 80 -16.11 4.84 7.63
C PRO A 80 -15.70 4.61 6.17
N GLN A 81 -15.49 5.68 5.41
CA GLN A 81 -15.09 5.62 3.99
C GLN A 81 -13.57 5.57 3.77
N VAL A 82 -12.76 5.49 4.83
CA VAL A 82 -11.28 5.59 4.70
C VAL A 82 -10.70 4.54 3.76
N LYS A 83 -11.15 3.29 3.86
CA LYS A 83 -10.67 2.20 2.99
C LYS A 83 -11.03 2.43 1.51
N ALA A 84 -12.27 2.84 1.25
CA ALA A 84 -12.72 3.16 -0.10
C ALA A 84 -11.97 4.36 -0.68
N SER A 85 -11.73 5.40 0.13
CA SER A 85 -10.94 6.57 -0.27
C SER A 85 -9.50 6.21 -0.59
N MET A 86 -8.86 5.35 0.20
CA MET A 86 -7.51 4.87 -0.06
C MET A 86 -7.42 4.05 -1.36
N LEU A 87 -8.41 3.18 -1.62
CA LEU A 87 -8.46 2.42 -2.86
C LEU A 87 -8.68 3.34 -4.06
N LYS A 88 -9.59 4.31 -3.94
CA LYS A 88 -9.84 5.33 -4.96
C LYS A 88 -8.59 6.17 -5.25
N ALA A 89 -7.79 6.50 -4.26
CA ALA A 89 -6.55 7.26 -4.45
C ALA A 89 -5.57 6.56 -5.40
N LEU A 90 -5.54 5.23 -5.42
CA LEU A 90 -4.69 4.47 -6.35
C LEU A 90 -5.12 4.60 -7.81
N THR A 91 -6.39 4.93 -8.07
CA THR A 91 -6.92 5.16 -9.42
C THR A 91 -7.00 6.64 -9.79
N ASN A 92 -6.65 7.54 -8.86
CA ASN A 92 -6.74 8.99 -9.03
C ASN A 92 -5.42 9.66 -8.68
N VAL A 93 -4.34 9.16 -9.26
CA VAL A 93 -3.01 9.74 -9.09
C VAL A 93 -2.89 11.00 -9.95
N LYS A 94 -2.36 12.07 -9.36
CA LYS A 94 -2.07 13.33 -10.06
C LYS A 94 -0.56 13.53 -10.14
N PRO A 95 0.10 13.13 -11.22
CA PRO A 95 1.57 13.12 -11.33
C PRO A 95 2.19 14.49 -11.04
N ARG A 96 1.56 15.58 -11.47
CA ARG A 96 2.05 16.96 -11.26
C ARG A 96 2.23 17.34 -9.78
N HIS A 97 1.59 16.62 -8.86
CA HIS A 97 1.69 16.85 -7.41
C HIS A 97 2.65 15.88 -6.71
N LEU A 98 3.30 14.99 -7.48
CA LEU A 98 4.30 14.07 -6.96
C LEU A 98 5.70 14.62 -7.19
N LEU A 99 6.64 14.28 -6.32
CA LEU A 99 8.03 14.73 -6.39
C LEU A 99 8.90 13.87 -7.32
N ASP A 100 8.36 12.79 -7.87
CA ASP A 100 9.07 11.90 -8.79
C ASP A 100 9.27 12.61 -10.14
N ARG A 101 10.49 13.05 -10.42
CA ARG A 101 10.87 13.79 -11.62
C ARG A 101 10.65 13.00 -12.91
N ARG A 102 10.68 11.68 -12.86
CA ARG A 102 10.39 10.81 -14.01
C ARG A 102 8.97 11.01 -14.54
N LEU A 103 8.03 11.35 -13.68
CA LEU A 103 6.63 11.62 -14.03
C LEU A 103 6.44 12.98 -14.74
N HIS A 104 7.46 13.84 -14.71
CA HIS A 104 7.43 15.18 -15.31
C HIS A 104 8.19 15.26 -16.63
N GLY A 105 8.69 14.14 -17.15
CA GLY A 105 9.48 14.11 -18.38
C GLY A 105 10.98 14.38 -18.18
N ASP A 106 11.42 14.64 -16.95
CA ASP A 106 12.82 14.92 -16.60
C ASP A 106 13.62 13.61 -16.39
N ALA A 107 13.47 12.66 -17.29
CA ALA A 107 14.04 11.31 -17.15
C ALA A 107 15.57 11.29 -16.96
N ALA A 108 16.27 12.34 -17.41
CA ALA A 108 17.73 12.45 -17.29
C ALA A 108 18.23 12.69 -15.84
N ALA A 109 17.34 13.02 -14.91
CA ALA A 109 17.69 13.38 -13.54
C ALA A 109 17.19 12.38 -12.48
N ALA A 110 16.74 11.20 -12.91
CA ALA A 110 16.29 10.17 -11.97
C ALA A 110 17.51 9.52 -11.29
N PRO A 111 17.51 9.38 -9.95
CA PRO A 111 18.51 8.57 -9.27
C PRO A 111 18.39 7.12 -9.74
N PRO A 112 19.49 6.35 -9.72
CA PRO A 112 19.46 4.93 -10.10
C PRO A 112 18.45 4.17 -9.25
N GLU A 113 17.77 3.23 -9.88
CA GLU A 113 16.81 2.35 -9.22
C GLU A 113 17.50 1.64 -8.02
N GLY A 114 16.96 1.79 -6.81
CA GLY A 114 17.56 1.25 -5.59
C GLY A 114 18.38 2.24 -4.75
N ALA A 115 18.57 3.49 -5.18
CA ALA A 115 19.17 4.50 -4.31
C ALA A 115 18.23 4.79 -3.13
N ALA A 116 18.73 4.60 -1.91
CA ALA A 116 18.02 5.04 -0.71
C ALA A 116 17.72 6.54 -0.81
N PRO A 117 16.52 7.00 -0.41
CA PRO A 117 16.23 8.42 -0.35
C PRO A 117 17.25 9.10 0.57
N PRO A 118 17.67 10.34 0.28
CA PRO A 118 18.58 11.07 1.17
C PRO A 118 17.93 11.15 2.56
N GLU A 119 18.65 10.70 3.57
CA GLU A 119 18.24 10.86 4.96
C GLU A 119 18.21 12.35 5.28
N VAL A 120 17.04 12.95 5.22
CA VAL A 120 16.83 14.31 5.71
C VAL A 120 16.60 14.22 7.22
N PRO A 121 17.51 14.70 8.07
CA PRO A 121 17.33 14.65 9.51
C PRO A 121 16.02 15.35 9.89
N PHE A 122 15.27 14.76 10.80
CA PHE A 122 13.97 15.27 11.24
C PHE A 122 14.04 16.73 11.74
N SER A 123 15.20 17.14 12.25
CA SER A 123 15.51 18.53 12.64
C SER A 123 15.42 19.53 11.48
N GLN A 124 15.74 19.12 10.24
CA GLN A 124 15.63 20.00 9.06
C GLN A 124 14.19 20.11 8.56
N LEU A 125 13.36 19.08 8.75
CA LEU A 125 11.94 19.13 8.40
C LEU A 125 11.16 20.08 9.32
N LEU A 126 11.56 20.21 10.58
CA LEU A 126 10.95 21.15 11.53
C LEU A 126 11.30 22.62 11.20
N ALA A 127 12.47 22.89 10.64
CA ALA A 127 12.90 24.25 10.28
C ALA A 127 12.10 24.84 9.10
N LEU A 128 11.45 24.03 8.27
CA LEU A 128 10.62 24.49 7.15
C LEU A 128 9.21 24.94 7.58
N ARG A 129 8.82 24.71 8.85
CA ARG A 129 7.49 25.02 9.37
C ARG A 129 7.37 26.42 9.99
N THR A 130 8.46 27.19 10.04
CA THR A 130 8.54 28.52 10.72
C THR A 130 8.77 29.69 9.76
N ARG A 131 8.33 29.57 8.51
CA ARG A 131 8.26 30.72 7.58
C ARG A 131 6.88 30.88 6.99
#